data_1cc705046b50ac82a47a68618aa5a25c
#
_entry.id   1cc705046b50ac82a47a68618aa5a25c
#
_cell.length_a   1.000
_cell.length_b   1.000
_cell.length_c   1.000
_cell.angle_alpha   90.00
_cell.angle_beta   90.00
_cell.angle_gamma   90.00
#
_symmetry.space_group_name_H-M   'P 1'
#
loop_
_entity.id
_entity.type
_entity.pdbx_description
1 polymer ?
#
loop_
_entity_poly.entity_id
_entity_poly.type
_entity_poly.pdbx_seq_one_letter_code
_entity_poly.pdbx_strand_id
1 'polypeptide(L)' 'MSKQSFKNDIQEFERNGGSMSFTFGETKLPVIYREALNLLCVKMPTTEVFIPVDYRLDFSDNANLLMEKLLQNYPELKE' A
#
# COMPACT_ATOMS: atom_id res chain seq x y z
N MET A 1 -16.21 -5.59 -2.30
CA MET A 1 -16.15 -4.68 -1.14
C MET A 1 -16.41 -3.25 -1.59
N SER A 2 -16.74 -2.37 -0.66
CA SER A 2 -16.98 -0.96 -0.94
C SER A 2 -15.79 -0.12 -0.46
N LYS A 3 -15.80 1.16 -0.80
CA LYS A 3 -14.81 2.11 -0.31
C LYS A 3 -14.82 2.17 1.23
N GLN A 4 -16.01 2.14 1.84
CA GLN A 4 -16.12 2.15 3.29
C GLN A 4 -15.56 0.87 3.92
N SER A 5 -15.81 -0.28 3.31
CA SER A 5 -15.25 -1.55 3.77
C SER A 5 -13.73 -1.55 3.68
N PHE A 6 -13.18 -0.97 2.62
CA PHE A 6 -11.74 -0.83 2.44
C PHE A 6 -11.13 0.03 3.56
N LYS A 7 -11.77 1.16 3.88
CA LYS A 7 -11.33 2.03 4.98
C LYS A 7 -11.39 1.32 6.32
N ASN A 8 -12.46 0.57 6.56
CA ASN A 8 -12.61 -0.20 7.80
C ASN A 8 -11.51 -1.27 7.92
N ASP A 9 -11.15 -1.89 6.80
CA ASP A 9 -10.10 -2.90 6.75
C ASP A 9 -8.74 -2.30 7.13
N ILE A 10 -8.43 -1.10 6.64
CA ILE A 10 -7.21 -0.39 7.02
C ILE A 10 -7.21 -0.08 8.52
N GLN A 11 -8.32 0.41 9.05
CA GLN A 11 -8.45 0.74 10.47
C GLN A 11 -8.25 -0.49 11.35
N GLU A 12 -8.82 -1.63 10.95
CA GLU A 12 -8.65 -2.88 11.67
C GLU A 12 -7.20 -3.36 11.64
N PHE A 13 -6.56 -3.26 10.47
CA PHE A 13 -5.14 -3.60 10.32
C PHE A 13 -4.28 -2.79 11.29
N GLU A 14 -4.50 -1.48 11.35
CA GLU A 14 -3.75 -0.59 12.26
C GLU A 14 -4.06 -0.87 13.72
N ARG A 15 -5.32 -1.16 14.04
CA ARG A 15 -5.75 -1.48 15.40
C ARG A 15 -5.09 -2.76 15.91
N ASN A 16 -4.81 -3.70 15.03
CA ASN A 16 -4.12 -4.96 15.36
C ASN A 16 -2.59 -4.83 15.35
N GLY A 17 -2.07 -3.61 15.34
CA GLY A 17 -0.64 -3.35 15.41
C GLY A 17 0.06 -3.31 14.05
N GLY A 18 -0.70 -3.37 12.95
CA GLY A 18 -0.14 -3.25 11.63
C GLY A 18 0.33 -1.83 11.34
N SER A 19 1.32 -1.71 10.48
CA SER A 19 1.87 -0.43 10.06
C SER A 19 1.66 -0.25 8.57
N MET A 20 1.16 0.93 8.16
CA MET A 20 0.99 1.30 6.76
C MET A 20 2.36 1.63 6.17
N SER A 21 3.18 0.61 5.97
CA SER A 21 4.52 0.77 5.41
C SER A 21 5.03 -0.55 4.86
N PHE A 22 5.95 -0.46 3.89
CA PHE A 22 6.71 -1.60 3.41
C PHE A 22 8.12 -1.52 3.97
N THR A 23 8.67 -2.65 4.42
CA THR A 23 10.00 -2.71 4.99
C THR A 23 10.89 -3.59 4.12
N PHE A 24 12.05 -3.06 3.74
CA PHE A 24 13.08 -3.75 2.97
C PHE A 24 14.40 -3.57 3.71
N GLY A 25 14.79 -4.59 4.49
CA GLY A 25 15.96 -4.45 5.36
C GLY A 25 15.74 -3.35 6.39
N GLU A 26 16.55 -2.31 6.33
CA GLU A 26 16.43 -1.15 7.23
C GLU A 26 15.60 -0.02 6.64
N THR A 27 15.19 -0.15 5.37
CA THR A 27 14.42 0.86 4.68
C THR A 27 12.94 0.65 4.94
N LYS A 28 12.28 1.72 5.40
CA LYS A 28 10.84 1.70 5.65
C LYS A 28 10.16 2.74 4.77
N LEU A 29 9.24 2.28 3.92
CA LEU A 29 8.55 3.13 2.95
C LEU A 29 7.09 3.30 3.37
N PRO A 30 6.63 4.53 3.65
CA PRO A 30 5.24 4.74 4.06
C PRO A 30 4.26 4.42 2.94
N VAL A 31 3.14 3.80 3.31
CA VAL A 31 2.02 3.54 2.40
C VAL A 31 0.90 4.50 2.76
N ILE A 32 0.33 5.15 1.76
CA ILE A 32 -0.69 6.18 1.93
C ILE A 32 -1.90 5.83 1.08
N TYR A 33 -3.09 5.86 1.69
CA TYR A 33 -4.34 5.74 0.97
C TYR A 33 -4.86 7.14 0.64
N ARG A 34 -4.88 7.47 -0.66
CA ARG A 34 -5.40 8.75 -1.14
C ARG A 34 -6.87 8.56 -1.55
N GLU A 35 -7.74 8.70 -0.56
CA GLU A 35 -9.16 8.41 -0.72
C GLU A 35 -9.82 9.21 -1.85
N ALA A 36 -9.51 10.50 -1.94
CA ALA A 36 -10.10 11.38 -2.95
C ALA A 36 -9.77 10.94 -4.39
N LEU A 37 -8.64 10.28 -4.57
CA LEU A 37 -8.15 9.83 -5.88
C LEU A 37 -8.35 8.33 -6.09
N ASN A 38 -8.82 7.61 -5.06
CA ASN A 38 -8.95 6.15 -5.08
C ASN A 38 -7.63 5.46 -5.40
N LEU A 39 -6.53 5.96 -4.82
CA LEU A 39 -5.19 5.43 -5.04
C LEU A 39 -4.60 4.90 -3.75
N LEU A 40 -3.84 3.81 -3.86
CA LEU A 40 -2.96 3.35 -2.80
C LEU A 40 -1.54 3.62 -3.27
N CYS A 41 -0.76 4.34 -2.47
CA CYS A 41 0.54 4.86 -2.84
C CYS A 41 1.61 4.40 -1.86
N VAL A 42 2.82 4.16 -2.36
CA VAL A 42 3.99 4.01 -1.50
C VAL A 42 4.94 5.17 -1.80
N LYS A 43 5.35 5.85 -0.74
CA LYS A 43 6.19 7.04 -0.88
C LYS A 43 7.67 6.65 -0.87
N MET A 44 8.36 7.02 -1.95
CA MET A 44 9.80 6.85 -2.10
C MET A 44 10.50 8.19 -1.81
N PRO A 45 11.82 8.20 -1.55
CA PRO A 45 12.53 9.45 -1.28
C PRO A 45 12.41 10.49 -2.39
N THR A 46 12.33 10.07 -3.65
CA THR A 46 12.31 11.00 -4.80
C THR A 46 11.05 10.90 -5.64
N THR A 47 10.16 9.96 -5.36
CA THR A 47 8.95 9.72 -6.16
C THR A 47 7.90 8.97 -5.36
N GLU A 48 6.78 8.64 -6.00
CA GLU A 48 5.76 7.77 -5.45
C GLU A 48 5.44 6.68 -6.48
N VAL A 49 5.17 5.48 -5.99
CA VAL A 49 4.59 4.40 -6.79
C VAL A 49 3.16 4.22 -6.32
N PHE A 50 2.22 4.11 -7.24
CA PHE A 50 0.81 4.03 -6.87
C PHE A 50 0.05 3.09 -7.80
N ILE A 51 -1.08 2.59 -7.28
CA ILE A 51 -2.04 1.80 -8.06
C ILE A 51 -3.45 2.34 -7.78
N PRO A 52 -4.37 2.22 -8.73
CA PRO A 52 -5.78 2.43 -8.41
C PRO A 52 -6.24 1.34 -7.46
N VAL A 53 -7.02 1.71 -6.45
CA VAL A 53 -7.56 0.74 -5.50
C VAL A 53 -8.64 -0.08 -6.19
N ASP A 54 -8.58 -1.39 -6.06
CA ASP A 54 -9.63 -2.30 -6.51
C ASP A 54 -10.51 -2.64 -5.30
N TYR A 55 -11.68 -2.00 -5.22
CA TYR A 55 -12.58 -2.18 -4.09
C TYR A 55 -13.28 -3.54 -4.06
N ARG A 56 -13.04 -4.40 -5.06
CA ARG A 56 -13.49 -5.79 -5.03
C ARG A 56 -12.57 -6.66 -4.18
N LEU A 57 -11.38 -6.15 -3.88
CA LEU A 57 -10.34 -6.83 -3.10
C LEU A 57 -10.17 -6.12 -1.76
N ASP A 58 -9.69 -6.84 -0.75
CA ASP A 58 -9.42 -6.26 0.56
C ASP A 58 -8.12 -5.43 0.54
N PHE A 59 -7.78 -4.85 1.69
CA PHE A 59 -6.57 -4.04 1.83
C PHE A 59 -5.30 -4.87 1.56
N SER A 60 -5.23 -6.09 2.10
CA SER A 60 -4.06 -6.95 1.94
C SER A 60 -3.78 -7.27 0.47
N ASP A 61 -4.82 -7.58 -0.29
CA ASP A 61 -4.68 -7.88 -1.71
C ASP A 61 -4.24 -6.65 -2.49
N ASN A 62 -4.80 -5.48 -2.19
CA ASN A 62 -4.37 -4.23 -2.81
C ASN A 62 -2.93 -3.90 -2.46
N ALA A 63 -2.53 -4.10 -1.20
CA ALA A 63 -1.15 -3.88 -0.77
C ALA A 63 -0.18 -4.80 -1.52
N ASN A 64 -0.57 -6.05 -1.74
CA ASN A 64 0.25 -6.99 -2.52
C ASN A 64 0.41 -6.54 -3.96
N LEU A 65 -0.65 -6.01 -4.58
CA LEU A 65 -0.56 -5.47 -5.94
C LEU A 65 0.36 -4.27 -6.00
N LEU A 66 0.29 -3.40 -5.00
CA LEU A 66 1.19 -2.25 -4.91
C LEU A 66 2.64 -2.70 -4.73
N MET A 67 2.87 -3.69 -3.87
CA MET A 67 4.20 -4.27 -3.66
C MET A 67 4.76 -4.86 -4.96
N GLU A 68 3.95 -5.59 -5.72
CA GLU A 68 4.37 -6.14 -7.00
C GLU A 68 4.80 -5.05 -7.97
N LYS A 69 4.00 -3.98 -8.08
CA LYS A 69 4.34 -2.85 -8.95
C LYS A 69 5.63 -2.17 -8.50
N LEU A 70 5.79 -1.98 -7.20
CA LEU A 70 6.99 -1.37 -6.63
C LEU A 70 8.23 -2.18 -7.01
N LEU A 71 8.18 -3.50 -6.85
CA LEU A 71 9.32 -4.37 -7.14
C LEU A 71 9.59 -4.51 -8.64
N GLN A 72 8.58 -4.37 -9.49
CA GLN A 72 8.77 -4.31 -10.93
C GLN A 72 9.53 -3.07 -11.36
N ASN A 73 9.24 -1.93 -10.72
CA ASN A 73 9.90 -0.66 -11.04
C ASN A 73 11.25 -0.50 -10.35
N TYR A 74 11.43 -1.12 -9.19
CA TYR A 74 12.62 -1.00 -8.36
C TYR A 74 13.06 -2.39 -7.87
N PRO A 75 13.54 -3.26 -8.79
CA PRO A 75 13.90 -4.63 -8.42
C PRO A 75 15.03 -4.72 -7.41
N GLU A 76 15.85 -3.68 -7.28
CA GLU A 76 16.92 -3.61 -6.28
C GLU A 76 16.41 -3.69 -4.84
N LEU A 77 15.14 -3.39 -4.60
CA LEU A 77 14.57 -3.49 -3.25
C LEU A 77 14.48 -4.93 -2.75
N LYS A 78 14.49 -5.90 -3.65
CA LYS A 78 14.46 -7.33 -3.29
C LYS A 78 15.80 -7.85 -2.78
N GLU A 79 16.86 -7.14 -3.01
CA GLU A 79 18.22 -7.58 -2.70
C GLU A 79 18.71 -7.17 -1.33
#